data_11801809cdbb3b8d958525cdd03dede3
#
_entry.id   11801809cdbb3b8d958525cdd03dede3
#
_cell.length_a   1.000
_cell.length_b   1.000
_cell.length_c   1.000
_cell.angle_alpha   90.00
_cell.angle_beta   90.00
_cell.angle_gamma   90.00
#
_symmetry.space_group_name_H-M   'P 1'
#
loop_
_entity.id
_entity.type
_entity.pdbx_description
1 polymer ?
#
loop_
_entity_poly.entity_id
_entity_poly.type
_entity_poly.pdbx_seq_one_letter_code
_entity_poly.pdbx_strand_id
1 'polypeptide(L)'
;MKKVLIIADLQHASPRIPSVAKFFPEFGWEPIVLTGHPPEAEDQTFRVILTPFPDSIVEWKKRLFMNPREGFQKQLGVPFSMREKKWSFSAMLINLCRGIILYPDANKKWRRIALEAANELCRREDIDAIISSSSPVTSHLIAQEISKKWNIPWIADLRDLWTQNHNYHYGHTRRFIEQRLELKTLKTADAIVTVSPLWAADLEKLHRLNNIYSITNGFDPDLLYAKKNDLTSKFSITYTGPIYTGKHDTAEFLSALSDLVTKEIIDRKDVEVRFYGPQDELLQQQIERNKLTDIVTQYGLIPRESSFKKQRESQLLLLLYWNDPEVKGWYPLKGFEYLASQRPILVTGGTGGDVVEKLMHQTKAGLYCRNRMEIIDRLSQLYLEYKEKGRIDNSKIDINEINKFNYKNAANKFTVILNDLIKKRG
;
A
#
# COMPACT_ATOMS: atom_id res chain seq x y z
N MET A 1 27.02 16.49 -1.70
CA MET A 1 25.74 15.86 -2.08
C MET A 1 24.64 16.89 -1.93
N LYS A 2 23.67 16.89 -2.83
CA LYS A 2 22.46 17.71 -2.68
C LYS A 2 21.59 17.15 -1.56
N LYS A 3 20.89 18.00 -0.82
CA LYS A 3 20.06 17.59 0.30
C LYS A 3 18.58 17.66 -0.02
N VAL A 4 17.84 16.61 0.28
CA VAL A 4 16.38 16.57 0.14
C VAL A 4 15.70 16.35 1.48
N LEU A 5 14.84 17.29 1.87
CA LEU A 5 13.97 17.14 3.04
C LEU A 5 12.73 16.35 2.66
N ILE A 6 12.55 15.17 3.28
CA ILE A 6 11.38 14.31 3.07
C ILE A 6 10.46 14.44 4.27
N ILE A 7 9.23 14.92 4.07
CA ILE A 7 8.22 15.11 5.12
C ILE A 7 7.19 13.98 5.00
N ALA A 8 7.25 13.02 5.91
CA ALA A 8 6.38 11.85 5.88
C ALA A 8 6.16 11.27 7.28
N ASP A 9 5.02 10.66 7.50
CA ASP A 9 4.79 9.82 8.68
C ASP A 9 5.23 8.38 8.38
N LEU A 10 6.21 7.88 9.12
CA LEU A 10 6.79 6.56 8.90
C LEU A 10 5.98 5.42 9.55
N GLN A 11 5.08 5.69 10.49
CA GLN A 11 4.21 4.66 11.09
C GLN A 11 3.13 4.19 10.13
N HIS A 12 2.57 5.11 9.33
CA HIS A 12 1.53 4.81 8.35
C HIS A 12 2.10 4.73 6.93
N ALA A 13 3.40 4.96 6.81
CA ALA A 13 4.08 4.82 5.56
C ALA A 13 4.10 3.34 5.16
N SER A 14 3.69 3.07 3.94
CA SER A 14 4.17 1.89 3.26
C SER A 14 5.71 1.90 3.33
N PRO A 15 6.40 0.79 3.13
CA PRO A 15 7.85 0.76 3.08
C PRO A 15 8.47 1.72 2.04
N ARG A 16 7.64 2.42 1.25
CA ARG A 16 8.04 3.28 0.13
C ARG A 16 9.07 4.33 0.52
N ILE A 17 8.77 5.17 1.52
CA ILE A 17 9.68 6.29 1.86
C ILE A 17 11.01 5.80 2.42
N PRO A 18 11.05 4.92 3.44
CA PRO A 18 12.32 4.36 3.91
C PRO A 18 13.10 3.66 2.80
N SER A 19 12.41 2.86 1.98
CA SER A 19 13.05 2.08 0.91
C SER A 19 13.58 2.95 -0.23
N VAL A 20 12.89 4.03 -0.60
CA VAL A 20 13.37 4.98 -1.63
C VAL A 20 14.52 5.82 -1.07
N ALA A 21 14.39 6.32 0.17
CA ALA A 21 15.43 7.12 0.83
C ALA A 21 16.77 6.38 0.94
N LYS A 22 16.74 5.07 1.21
CA LYS A 22 17.92 4.18 1.24
C LYS A 22 18.81 4.32 0.00
N PHE A 23 18.21 4.52 -1.17
CA PHE A 23 18.93 4.55 -2.45
C PHE A 23 19.27 5.96 -2.97
N PHE A 24 18.77 7.03 -2.38
CA PHE A 24 19.07 8.40 -2.82
C PHE A 24 20.57 8.73 -2.84
N PRO A 25 21.40 8.26 -1.87
CA PRO A 25 22.85 8.52 -1.89
C PRO A 25 23.54 8.02 -3.16
N GLU A 26 23.08 6.92 -3.74
CA GLU A 26 23.64 6.38 -4.99
C GLU A 26 23.41 7.31 -6.20
N PHE A 27 22.46 8.24 -6.11
CA PHE A 27 22.13 9.21 -7.13
C PHE A 27 22.55 10.65 -6.76
N GLY A 28 23.46 10.80 -5.77
CA GLY A 28 24.04 12.07 -5.38
C GLY A 28 23.17 12.94 -4.45
N TRP A 29 22.15 12.34 -3.80
CA TRP A 29 21.27 13.03 -2.87
C TRP A 29 21.38 12.49 -1.44
N GLU A 30 21.43 13.41 -0.47
CA GLU A 30 21.35 13.10 0.96
C GLU A 30 19.91 13.27 1.43
N PRO A 31 19.19 12.19 1.77
CA PRO A 31 17.82 12.29 2.28
C PRO A 31 17.82 12.59 3.78
N ILE A 32 17.01 13.57 4.18
CA ILE A 32 16.71 13.92 5.56
C ILE A 32 15.22 13.75 5.79
N VAL A 33 14.82 12.77 6.58
CA VAL A 33 13.40 12.45 6.80
C VAL A 33 12.90 13.10 8.08
N LEU A 34 11.95 14.02 7.94
CA LEU A 34 11.21 14.64 9.04
C LEU A 34 9.92 13.83 9.28
N THR A 35 9.79 13.26 10.46
CA THR A 35 8.71 12.35 10.83
C THR A 35 8.27 12.51 12.28
N GLY A 36 7.06 12.09 12.60
CA GLY A 36 6.54 12.01 13.95
C GLY A 36 6.69 10.64 14.61
N HIS A 37 7.01 9.61 13.83
CA HIS A 37 7.20 8.25 14.32
C HIS A 37 8.53 7.68 13.84
N PRO A 38 9.23 6.91 14.70
CA PRO A 38 10.46 6.26 14.29
C PRO A 38 10.18 5.23 13.20
N PRO A 39 11.11 4.97 12.30
CA PRO A 39 11.02 3.87 11.36
C PRO A 39 11.12 2.52 12.09
N GLU A 40 10.55 1.47 11.45
CA GLU A 40 10.51 0.13 12.02
C GLU A 40 11.89 -0.55 12.11
N ALA A 41 12.83 -0.19 11.24
CA ALA A 41 14.18 -0.76 11.22
C ALA A 41 15.17 0.14 11.98
N GLU A 42 16.01 -0.46 12.82
CA GLU A 42 17.07 0.25 13.56
C GLU A 42 18.23 0.67 12.65
N ASP A 43 18.52 -0.07 11.59
CA ASP A 43 19.60 0.20 10.62
C ASP A 43 19.13 1.16 9.53
N GLN A 44 19.31 2.47 9.77
CA GLN A 44 18.95 3.49 8.80
C GLN A 44 20.15 4.03 8.07
N THR A 45 20.07 4.00 6.75
CA THR A 45 21.07 4.59 5.85
C THR A 45 20.83 6.08 5.56
N PHE A 46 19.87 6.71 6.26
CA PHE A 46 19.50 8.10 6.07
C PHE A 46 19.24 8.82 7.40
N ARG A 47 19.42 10.12 7.41
CA ARG A 47 19.20 10.97 8.59
C ARG A 47 17.70 11.12 8.88
N VAL A 48 17.31 10.99 10.16
CA VAL A 48 15.94 11.18 10.63
C VAL A 48 15.87 12.31 11.64
N ILE A 49 14.89 13.19 11.46
CA ILE A 49 14.48 14.22 12.42
C ILE A 49 13.16 13.76 13.02
N LEU A 50 13.23 13.19 14.22
CA LEU A 50 12.07 12.75 14.95
C LEU A 50 11.48 13.91 15.76
N THR A 51 10.18 14.15 15.60
CA THR A 51 9.46 15.19 16.32
C THR A 51 8.31 14.61 17.13
N PRO A 52 7.86 15.27 18.23
CA PRO A 52 6.65 14.89 18.90
C PRO A 52 5.45 14.84 17.95
N PHE A 53 4.63 13.78 18.06
CA PHE A 53 3.49 13.57 17.20
C PHE A 53 2.18 13.52 18.04
N PRO A 54 1.51 14.68 18.25
CA PRO A 54 0.32 14.74 19.07
C PRO A 54 -0.84 13.99 18.43
N ASP A 55 -1.31 12.91 19.05
CA ASP A 55 -2.53 12.23 18.63
C ASP A 55 -3.76 13.07 18.99
N SER A 56 -4.34 13.69 17.97
CA SER A 56 -5.51 14.57 18.12
C SER A 56 -6.72 13.84 18.72
N ILE A 57 -6.87 12.53 18.46
CA ILE A 57 -7.99 11.75 18.98
C ILE A 57 -7.77 11.43 20.46
N VAL A 58 -6.56 11.01 20.82
CA VAL A 58 -6.20 10.72 22.23
C VAL A 58 -6.32 11.97 23.09
N GLU A 59 -5.82 13.11 22.64
CA GLU A 59 -5.93 14.36 23.37
C GLU A 59 -7.36 14.84 23.52
N TRP A 60 -8.18 14.68 22.47
CA TRP A 60 -9.59 15.08 22.53
C TRP A 60 -10.37 14.19 23.49
N LYS A 61 -10.13 12.88 23.49
CA LYS A 61 -10.69 11.95 24.49
C LYS A 61 -10.29 12.34 25.92
N LYS A 62 -9.01 12.67 26.16
CA LYS A 62 -8.53 13.15 27.45
C LYS A 62 -9.25 14.40 27.92
N ARG A 63 -9.47 15.39 27.03
CA ARG A 63 -10.22 16.62 27.34
C ARG A 63 -11.70 16.37 27.71
N LEU A 64 -12.29 15.33 27.17
CA LEU A 64 -13.66 14.91 27.48
C LEU A 64 -13.73 13.88 28.62
N PHE A 65 -12.64 13.69 29.36
CA PHE A 65 -12.53 12.68 30.43
C PHE A 65 -12.86 11.25 29.94
N MET A 66 -12.64 10.98 28.66
CA MET A 66 -12.88 9.66 28.04
C MET A 66 -11.62 8.81 28.09
N ASN A 67 -11.79 7.48 28.19
CA ASN A 67 -10.66 6.55 28.15
C ASN A 67 -10.01 6.52 26.73
N PRO A 68 -8.71 6.88 26.58
CA PRO A 68 -8.06 6.89 25.27
C PRO A 68 -8.01 5.54 24.56
N ARG A 69 -8.00 4.44 25.33
CA ARG A 69 -7.86 3.07 24.82
C ARG A 69 -9.17 2.43 24.36
N GLU A 70 -10.31 3.01 24.71
CA GLU A 70 -11.63 2.46 24.35
C GLU A 70 -12.25 3.13 23.13
N GLY A 71 -13.06 2.39 22.37
CA GLY A 71 -13.78 2.92 21.22
C GLY A 71 -14.75 4.03 21.61
N PHE A 72 -14.79 5.13 20.82
CA PHE A 72 -15.61 6.30 21.09
C PHE A 72 -17.11 5.97 21.22
N GLN A 73 -17.61 5.08 20.36
CA GLN A 73 -19.02 4.66 20.39
C GLN A 73 -19.38 3.88 21.67
N LYS A 74 -18.41 3.08 22.18
CA LYS A 74 -18.60 2.33 23.43
C LYS A 74 -18.75 3.28 24.62
N GLN A 75 -17.91 4.32 24.68
CA GLN A 75 -17.91 5.28 25.78
C GLN A 75 -19.12 6.25 25.75
N LEU A 76 -19.71 6.50 24.58
CA LEU A 76 -20.94 7.25 24.43
C LEU A 76 -22.20 6.41 24.68
N GLY A 77 -22.05 5.18 25.19
CA GLY A 77 -23.18 4.32 25.51
C GLY A 77 -23.98 3.83 24.30
N VAL A 78 -23.39 3.86 23.09
CA VAL A 78 -24.07 3.36 21.88
C VAL A 78 -24.20 1.84 21.98
N PRO A 79 -25.42 1.27 21.98
CA PRO A 79 -25.65 -0.17 22.06
C PRO A 79 -24.92 -0.93 20.95
N PHE A 80 -24.42 -2.13 21.25
CA PHE A 80 -23.68 -2.94 20.28
C PHE A 80 -24.48 -3.19 19.00
N SER A 81 -25.79 -3.44 19.11
CA SER A 81 -26.72 -3.60 17.98
C SER A 81 -26.86 -2.36 17.07
N MET A 82 -26.56 -1.16 17.58
CA MET A 82 -26.59 0.08 16.79
C MET A 82 -25.22 0.47 16.21
N ARG A 83 -24.14 -0.16 16.68
CA ARG A 83 -22.77 0.14 16.17
C ARG A 83 -22.56 -0.36 14.75
N GLU A 84 -23.26 -1.42 14.36
CA GLU A 84 -23.19 -2.01 13.02
C GLU A 84 -24.16 -1.37 12.01
N LYS A 85 -25.21 -0.66 12.48
CA LYS A 85 -26.15 0.04 11.59
C LYS A 85 -25.57 1.35 11.10
N LYS A 86 -25.15 1.40 9.85
CA LYS A 86 -24.62 2.61 9.15
C LYS A 86 -25.58 3.83 9.17
N TRP A 87 -26.80 3.68 9.60
CA TRP A 87 -27.91 4.66 9.46
C TRP A 87 -28.49 5.13 10.79
N SER A 88 -27.82 4.98 11.92
CA SER A 88 -28.32 5.59 13.14
C SER A 88 -27.98 7.09 13.18
N PHE A 89 -28.91 7.93 13.64
CA PHE A 89 -28.70 9.38 13.80
C PHE A 89 -27.47 9.69 14.65
N SER A 90 -27.22 8.90 15.68
CA SER A 90 -25.99 8.99 16.48
C SER A 90 -24.71 8.70 15.70
N ALA A 91 -24.71 7.71 14.80
CA ALA A 91 -23.56 7.43 13.94
C ALA A 91 -23.30 8.57 12.93
N MET A 92 -24.38 9.17 12.40
CA MET A 92 -24.28 10.33 11.52
C MET A 92 -23.70 11.55 12.25
N LEU A 93 -24.15 11.84 13.47
CA LEU A 93 -23.64 12.94 14.29
C LEU A 93 -22.16 12.72 14.68
N ILE A 94 -21.80 11.50 15.09
CA ILE A 94 -20.42 11.13 15.39
C ILE A 94 -19.53 11.31 14.16
N ASN A 95 -19.98 10.88 12.99
CA ASN A 95 -19.20 11.03 11.75
C ASN A 95 -19.07 12.50 11.35
N LEU A 96 -20.08 13.31 11.55
CA LEU A 96 -20.03 14.77 11.34
C LEU A 96 -19.01 15.42 12.28
N CYS A 97 -19.08 15.13 13.58
CA CYS A 97 -18.12 15.63 14.56
C CYS A 97 -16.68 15.19 14.25
N ARG A 98 -16.49 13.91 13.93
CA ARG A 98 -15.18 13.41 13.46
C ARG A 98 -14.73 14.15 12.20
N GLY A 99 -15.66 14.40 11.28
CA GLY A 99 -15.40 15.14 10.06
C GLY A 99 -14.82 16.53 10.34
N ILE A 100 -15.33 17.25 11.30
CA ILE A 100 -14.88 18.60 11.69
C ILE A 100 -13.56 18.53 12.48
N ILE A 101 -13.49 17.65 13.47
CA ILE A 101 -12.34 17.53 14.38
C ILE A 101 -11.08 17.07 13.64
N LEU A 102 -11.24 16.15 12.68
CA LEU A 102 -10.14 15.55 11.93
C LEU A 102 -9.90 16.25 10.57
N TYR A 103 -10.29 17.50 10.41
CA TYR A 103 -10.03 18.24 9.17
C TYR A 103 -8.65 18.93 9.21
N PRO A 104 -7.80 18.80 8.16
CA PRO A 104 -7.96 17.91 6.98
C PRO A 104 -7.66 16.44 7.28
N ASP A 105 -6.88 16.14 8.33
CA ASP A 105 -6.60 14.80 8.85
C ASP A 105 -6.36 14.80 10.37
N ALA A 106 -6.15 13.63 10.95
CA ALA A 106 -5.91 13.47 12.38
C ALA A 106 -4.60 14.12 12.85
N ASN A 107 -3.68 14.36 11.94
CA ASN A 107 -2.30 14.77 12.23
C ASN A 107 -2.08 16.27 12.10
N LYS A 108 -3.15 17.06 11.93
CA LYS A 108 -3.07 18.53 11.77
C LYS A 108 -2.30 19.25 12.86
N LYS A 109 -2.26 18.72 14.10
CA LYS A 109 -1.49 19.31 15.20
C LYS A 109 0.02 19.12 15.04
N TRP A 110 0.44 18.08 14.34
CA TRP A 110 1.82 17.85 14.00
C TRP A 110 2.40 18.97 13.13
N ARG A 111 1.56 19.61 12.31
CA ARG A 111 1.99 20.68 11.40
C ARG A 111 2.84 21.74 12.08
N ARG A 112 2.43 22.27 13.25
CA ARG A 112 3.18 23.32 13.95
C ARG A 112 4.56 22.84 14.35
N ILE A 113 4.65 21.67 14.97
CA ILE A 113 5.91 21.10 15.47
C ILE A 113 6.86 20.78 14.31
N ALA A 114 6.32 20.17 13.25
CA ALA A 114 7.09 19.83 12.05
C ALA A 114 7.60 21.10 11.33
N LEU A 115 6.80 22.17 11.28
CA LEU A 115 7.21 23.46 10.71
C LEU A 115 8.34 24.10 11.52
N GLU A 116 8.29 24.06 12.84
CA GLU A 116 9.36 24.55 13.70
C GLU A 116 10.67 23.79 13.43
N ALA A 117 10.62 22.45 13.39
CA ALA A 117 11.78 21.60 13.11
C ALA A 117 12.34 21.81 11.68
N ALA A 118 11.46 21.86 10.67
CA ALA A 118 11.86 22.10 9.29
C ALA A 118 12.49 23.49 9.09
N ASN A 119 11.92 24.53 9.70
CA ASN A 119 12.49 25.87 9.65
C ASN A 119 13.88 25.94 10.33
N GLU A 120 14.06 25.23 11.44
CA GLU A 120 15.35 25.17 12.12
C GLU A 120 16.41 24.47 11.27
N LEU A 121 16.01 23.36 10.60
CA LEU A 121 16.88 22.69 9.64
C LEU A 121 17.30 23.64 8.50
N CYS A 122 16.36 24.33 7.86
CA CYS A 122 16.65 25.25 6.76
C CYS A 122 17.45 26.51 7.16
N ARG A 123 17.52 26.86 8.46
CA ARG A 123 18.43 27.91 8.94
C ARG A 123 19.86 27.41 9.09
N ARG A 124 20.04 26.13 9.38
CA ARG A 124 21.36 25.53 9.65
C ARG A 124 22.02 24.93 8.43
N GLU A 125 21.22 24.50 7.47
CA GLU A 125 21.68 23.74 6.31
C GLU A 125 20.95 24.17 5.06
N ASP A 126 21.67 24.20 3.94
CA ASP A 126 21.08 24.42 2.61
C ASP A 126 20.33 23.15 2.20
N ILE A 127 19.03 23.28 2.00
CA ILE A 127 18.15 22.21 1.51
C ILE A 127 17.83 22.50 0.04
N ASP A 128 18.22 21.58 -0.85
CA ASP A 128 18.07 21.76 -2.29
C ASP A 128 16.66 21.43 -2.78
N ALA A 129 15.94 20.53 -2.12
CA ALA A 129 14.57 20.14 -2.51
C ALA A 129 13.76 19.58 -1.36
N ILE A 130 12.44 19.54 -1.54
CA ILE A 130 11.49 18.95 -0.59
C ILE A 130 10.70 17.84 -1.30
N ILE A 131 10.46 16.74 -0.59
CA ILE A 131 9.43 15.74 -0.93
C ILE A 131 8.47 15.64 0.25
N SER A 132 7.17 15.73 0.01
CA SER A 132 6.17 15.39 1.01
C SER A 132 5.40 14.15 0.58
N SER A 133 5.15 13.20 1.48
CA SER A 133 4.45 11.98 1.14
C SER A 133 3.20 11.80 2.02
N SER A 134 2.06 11.57 1.41
CA SER A 134 0.78 11.29 2.08
C SER A 134 0.47 9.78 2.08
N SER A 135 -0.31 9.23 3.07
CA SER A 135 -0.91 9.86 4.23
C SER A 135 0.10 10.09 5.33
N PRO A 136 -0.04 11.17 6.15
CA PRO A 136 -1.13 12.15 6.22
C PRO A 136 -0.99 13.28 5.18
N VAL A 137 -2.12 13.88 4.78
CA VAL A 137 -2.11 15.04 3.85
C VAL A 137 -1.52 16.31 4.50
N THR A 138 -1.49 16.36 5.81
CA THR A 138 -0.77 17.39 6.60
C THR A 138 0.70 17.52 6.17
N SER A 139 1.35 16.46 5.69
CA SER A 139 2.72 16.51 5.14
C SER A 139 2.83 17.47 3.96
N HIS A 140 1.82 17.50 3.08
CA HIS A 140 1.80 18.43 1.93
C HIS A 140 1.59 19.88 2.37
N LEU A 141 0.80 20.13 3.41
CA LEU A 141 0.60 21.48 3.96
C LEU A 141 1.89 22.02 4.61
N ILE A 142 2.66 21.16 5.26
CA ILE A 142 3.98 21.53 5.83
C ILE A 142 4.95 21.86 4.69
N ALA A 143 5.04 20.99 3.69
CA ALA A 143 5.94 21.18 2.55
C ALA A 143 5.62 22.44 1.76
N GLN A 144 4.35 22.74 1.51
CA GLN A 144 3.90 23.97 0.85
C GLN A 144 4.42 25.23 1.57
N GLU A 145 4.32 25.26 2.91
CA GLU A 145 4.72 26.41 3.70
C GLU A 145 6.24 26.60 3.71
N ILE A 146 7.01 25.51 3.86
CA ILE A 146 8.48 25.53 3.82
C ILE A 146 8.97 25.88 2.43
N SER A 147 8.46 25.25 1.37
CA SER A 147 8.79 25.55 -0.02
C SER A 147 8.59 27.03 -0.35
N LYS A 148 7.45 27.59 0.03
CA LYS A 148 7.14 29.01 -0.21
C LYS A 148 8.06 29.93 0.58
N LYS A 149 8.35 29.63 1.86
CA LYS A 149 9.14 30.49 2.73
C LYS A 149 10.61 30.54 2.33
N TRP A 150 11.17 29.38 1.95
CA TRP A 150 12.60 29.23 1.66
C TRP A 150 12.91 29.18 0.16
N ASN A 151 11.88 29.30 -0.68
CA ASN A 151 11.97 29.19 -2.14
C ASN A 151 12.63 27.87 -2.61
N ILE A 152 12.31 26.75 -1.95
CA ILE A 152 12.86 25.42 -2.24
C ILE A 152 11.87 24.66 -3.14
N PRO A 153 12.31 23.99 -4.24
CA PRO A 153 11.45 23.18 -5.09
C PRO A 153 10.84 22.00 -4.34
N TRP A 154 9.57 21.70 -4.63
CA TRP A 154 8.79 20.72 -3.88
C TRP A 154 8.09 19.70 -4.76
N ILE A 155 8.27 18.41 -4.44
CA ILE A 155 7.52 17.27 -4.98
C ILE A 155 6.47 16.82 -3.97
N ALA A 156 5.20 16.74 -4.39
CA ALA A 156 4.12 16.13 -3.62
C ALA A 156 3.93 14.67 -4.05
N ASP A 157 4.29 13.70 -3.19
CA ASP A 157 4.11 12.26 -3.43
C ASP A 157 2.80 11.77 -2.82
N LEU A 158 1.79 11.52 -3.67
CA LEU A 158 0.48 11.00 -3.30
C LEU A 158 0.49 9.47 -3.45
N ARG A 159 0.87 8.76 -2.38
CA ARG A 159 0.80 7.28 -2.35
C ARG A 159 -0.63 6.77 -2.42
N ASP A 160 -1.54 7.55 -1.85
CA ASP A 160 -2.98 7.44 -1.97
C ASP A 160 -3.52 8.80 -2.44
N LEU A 161 -4.51 8.76 -3.30
CA LEU A 161 -5.18 9.99 -3.74
C LEU A 161 -5.83 10.69 -2.55
N TRP A 162 -5.94 12.01 -2.59
CA TRP A 162 -6.52 12.78 -1.50
C TRP A 162 -8.06 12.70 -1.56
N THR A 163 -8.71 13.57 -2.29
CA THR A 163 -10.19 13.59 -2.36
C THR A 163 -10.78 12.61 -3.38
N GLN A 164 -9.95 12.08 -4.27
CA GLN A 164 -10.30 11.01 -5.22
C GLN A 164 -10.02 9.60 -4.65
N ASN A 165 -9.58 9.50 -3.38
CA ASN A 165 -9.30 8.22 -2.74
C ASN A 165 -10.58 7.38 -2.66
N HIS A 166 -10.54 6.15 -3.15
CA HIS A 166 -11.65 5.20 -3.08
C HIS A 166 -12.06 4.83 -1.65
N ASN A 167 -11.18 5.03 -0.66
CA ASN A 167 -11.49 4.88 0.77
C ASN A 167 -11.91 6.21 1.43
N TYR A 168 -12.32 7.22 0.66
CA TYR A 168 -12.75 8.50 1.23
C TYR A 168 -14.10 8.35 1.96
N HIS A 169 -14.07 8.42 3.29
CA HIS A 169 -15.20 8.08 4.16
C HIS A 169 -16.09 9.27 4.55
N TYR A 170 -15.77 10.48 4.10
CA TYR A 170 -16.50 11.67 4.48
C TYR A 170 -17.53 12.05 3.42
N GLY A 171 -18.63 12.75 3.87
CA GLY A 171 -19.71 13.16 3.00
C GLY A 171 -19.31 14.20 1.93
N HIS A 172 -20.21 14.44 0.98
CA HIS A 172 -19.99 15.31 -0.19
C HIS A 172 -19.55 16.73 0.17
N THR A 173 -20.17 17.35 1.21
CA THR A 173 -19.81 18.71 1.64
C THR A 173 -18.36 18.80 2.09
N ARG A 174 -17.88 17.83 2.89
CA ARG A 174 -16.48 17.80 3.31
C ARG A 174 -15.57 17.55 2.13
N ARG A 175 -15.91 16.59 1.25
CA ARG A 175 -15.14 16.31 0.02
C ARG A 175 -14.96 17.58 -0.81
N PHE A 176 -16.01 18.39 -0.98
CA PHE A 176 -15.94 19.65 -1.71
C PHE A 176 -14.98 20.66 -1.06
N ILE A 177 -15.03 20.80 0.26
CA ILE A 177 -14.13 21.71 1.01
C ILE A 177 -12.67 21.20 0.91
N GLU A 178 -12.46 19.91 1.11
CA GLU A 178 -11.11 19.32 1.01
C GLU A 178 -10.57 19.37 -0.40
N GLN A 179 -11.38 19.18 -1.44
CA GLN A 179 -10.95 19.31 -2.82
C GLN A 179 -10.45 20.72 -3.14
N ARG A 180 -11.09 21.76 -2.59
CA ARG A 180 -10.57 23.13 -2.70
C ARG A 180 -9.23 23.31 -2.02
N LEU A 181 -9.06 22.69 -0.85
CA LEU A 181 -7.79 22.71 -0.13
C LEU A 181 -6.71 21.94 -0.93
N GLU A 182 -7.03 20.76 -1.44
CA GLU A 182 -6.17 19.95 -2.30
C GLU A 182 -5.70 20.73 -3.52
N LEU A 183 -6.64 21.30 -4.30
CA LEU A 183 -6.35 22.11 -5.48
C LEU A 183 -5.44 23.30 -5.15
N LYS A 184 -5.76 24.03 -4.07
CA LYS A 184 -4.95 25.19 -3.62
C LYS A 184 -3.55 24.78 -3.19
N THR A 185 -3.42 23.64 -2.52
CA THR A 185 -2.15 23.15 -1.99
C THR A 185 -1.27 22.62 -3.11
N LEU A 186 -1.77 21.66 -3.90
CA LEU A 186 -0.98 20.96 -4.89
C LEU A 186 -0.67 21.81 -6.14
N LYS A 187 -1.46 22.87 -6.42
CA LYS A 187 -1.13 23.85 -7.46
C LYS A 187 0.24 24.51 -7.25
N THR A 188 0.74 24.54 -6.03
CA THR A 188 2.03 25.17 -5.69
C THR A 188 3.20 24.17 -5.67
N ALA A 189 2.94 22.89 -5.88
CA ALA A 189 3.97 21.88 -6.03
C ALA A 189 4.63 22.00 -7.41
N ASP A 190 5.96 21.91 -7.45
CA ASP A 190 6.71 21.92 -8.71
C ASP A 190 6.53 20.63 -9.48
N ALA A 191 6.27 19.53 -8.77
CA ALA A 191 5.85 18.25 -9.35
C ALA A 191 4.93 17.49 -8.40
N ILE A 192 4.04 16.70 -8.98
CA ILE A 192 3.18 15.75 -8.27
C ILE A 192 3.58 14.34 -8.71
N VAL A 193 3.76 13.45 -7.75
CA VAL A 193 4.03 12.03 -8.01
C VAL A 193 2.90 11.19 -7.42
N THR A 194 2.50 10.14 -8.12
CA THR A 194 1.58 9.12 -7.61
C THR A 194 2.02 7.72 -8.00
N VAL A 195 1.33 6.69 -7.52
CA VAL A 195 1.80 5.30 -7.60
C VAL A 195 1.34 4.54 -8.84
N SER A 196 0.46 5.12 -9.67
CA SER A 196 0.02 4.46 -10.90
C SER A 196 -0.29 5.43 -12.03
N PRO A 197 -0.18 4.98 -13.30
CA PRO A 197 -0.52 5.82 -14.45
C PRO A 197 -1.99 6.25 -14.48
N LEU A 198 -2.92 5.40 -14.03
CA LEU A 198 -4.34 5.75 -13.98
C LEU A 198 -4.61 6.85 -12.96
N TRP A 199 -3.99 6.77 -11.79
CA TRP A 199 -4.11 7.84 -10.78
C TRP A 199 -3.42 9.14 -11.22
N ALA A 200 -2.33 9.04 -11.97
CA ALA A 200 -1.70 10.23 -12.57
C ALA A 200 -2.68 10.92 -13.53
N ALA A 201 -3.34 10.18 -14.43
CA ALA A 201 -4.35 10.72 -15.34
C ALA A 201 -5.55 11.33 -14.61
N ASP A 202 -6.01 10.72 -13.51
CA ASP A 202 -7.08 11.27 -12.68
C ASP A 202 -6.67 12.59 -12.00
N LEU A 203 -5.43 12.68 -11.52
CA LEU A 203 -4.87 13.92 -10.97
C LEU A 203 -4.70 15.00 -12.05
N GLU A 204 -4.20 14.66 -13.25
CA GLU A 204 -4.10 15.59 -14.39
C GLU A 204 -5.46 16.20 -14.73
N LYS A 205 -6.51 15.36 -14.80
CA LYS A 205 -7.87 15.79 -15.06
C LYS A 205 -8.41 16.72 -13.97
N LEU A 206 -8.16 16.40 -12.67
CA LEU A 206 -8.62 17.20 -11.54
C LEU A 206 -7.88 18.52 -11.42
N HIS A 207 -6.54 18.48 -11.48
CA HIS A 207 -5.69 19.65 -11.21
C HIS A 207 -5.39 20.49 -12.46
N ARG A 208 -5.59 19.94 -13.68
CA ARG A 208 -5.24 20.56 -14.96
C ARG A 208 -3.76 21.00 -15.01
N LEU A 209 -2.88 20.14 -14.52
CA LEU A 209 -1.44 20.35 -14.47
C LEU A 209 -0.73 19.30 -15.33
N ASN A 210 0.44 19.66 -15.90
CA ASN A 210 1.24 18.78 -16.77
C ASN A 210 2.49 18.23 -16.10
N ASN A 211 2.71 18.54 -14.82
CA ASN A 211 3.85 18.12 -14.02
C ASN A 211 3.51 16.98 -13.06
N ILE A 212 2.71 16.02 -13.53
CA ILE A 212 2.26 14.85 -12.77
C ILE A 212 2.94 13.61 -13.31
N TYR A 213 3.54 12.83 -12.41
CA TYR A 213 4.37 11.68 -12.75
C TYR A 213 3.85 10.42 -12.02
N SER A 214 4.06 9.27 -12.67
CA SER A 214 3.80 7.97 -12.03
C SER A 214 5.10 7.28 -11.66
N ILE A 215 5.30 7.06 -10.35
CA ILE A 215 6.38 6.25 -9.79
C ILE A 215 5.73 5.19 -8.90
N THR A 216 5.69 3.95 -9.36
CA THR A 216 5.03 2.84 -8.67
C THR A 216 5.68 2.56 -7.30
N ASN A 217 4.94 1.90 -6.42
CA ASN A 217 5.57 1.16 -5.33
C ASN A 217 6.48 0.06 -5.90
N GLY A 218 7.22 -0.62 -5.04
CA GLY A 218 8.15 -1.63 -5.48
C GLY A 218 8.56 -2.58 -4.36
N PHE A 219 9.70 -3.22 -4.55
CA PHE A 219 10.34 -4.12 -3.61
C PHE A 219 11.83 -3.76 -3.44
N ASP A 220 12.44 -4.21 -2.35
CA ASP A 220 13.89 -4.07 -2.16
C ASP A 220 14.62 -4.95 -3.18
N PRO A 221 15.53 -4.40 -4.01
CA PRO A 221 16.23 -5.18 -5.04
C PRO A 221 16.97 -6.39 -4.49
N ASP A 222 17.42 -6.38 -3.23
CA ASP A 222 18.10 -7.52 -2.61
C ASP A 222 17.18 -8.76 -2.52
N LEU A 223 15.87 -8.56 -2.46
CA LEU A 223 14.89 -9.66 -2.47
C LEU A 223 14.88 -10.43 -3.80
N LEU A 224 15.18 -9.78 -4.91
CA LEU A 224 15.19 -10.42 -6.23
C LEU A 224 16.36 -11.40 -6.37
N TYR A 225 17.49 -11.08 -5.73
CA TYR A 225 18.72 -11.85 -5.79
C TYR A 225 18.95 -12.73 -4.55
N ALA A 226 18.00 -12.76 -3.62
CA ALA A 226 18.09 -13.60 -2.44
C ALA A 226 18.17 -15.09 -2.81
N LYS A 227 18.84 -15.89 -1.97
CA LYS A 227 19.01 -17.32 -2.17
C LYS A 227 17.67 -18.01 -2.47
N LYS A 228 17.63 -18.81 -3.52
CA LYS A 228 16.46 -19.65 -3.84
C LYS A 228 16.20 -20.63 -2.69
N ASN A 229 14.95 -20.75 -2.30
CA ASN A 229 14.53 -21.77 -1.35
C ASN A 229 14.13 -23.04 -2.11
N ASP A 230 14.24 -24.19 -1.45
CA ASP A 230 13.64 -25.41 -1.96
C ASP A 230 12.12 -25.25 -1.97
N LEU A 231 11.51 -25.73 -3.02
CA LEU A 231 10.06 -25.70 -3.14
C LEU A 231 9.43 -26.74 -2.20
N THR A 232 8.23 -26.45 -1.74
CA THR A 232 7.44 -27.45 -1.01
C THR A 232 7.18 -28.67 -1.88
N SER A 233 7.15 -29.84 -1.26
CA SER A 233 6.83 -31.09 -1.93
C SER A 233 5.37 -31.19 -2.37
N LYS A 234 4.46 -30.44 -1.74
CA LYS A 234 3.06 -30.34 -2.11
C LYS A 234 2.83 -29.21 -3.11
N PHE A 235 1.73 -29.29 -3.86
CA PHE A 235 1.19 -28.17 -4.64
C PHE A 235 0.70 -27.07 -3.69
N SER A 236 1.63 -26.27 -3.20
CA SER A 236 1.34 -25.23 -2.23
C SER A 236 0.86 -23.95 -2.90
N ILE A 237 -0.24 -23.40 -2.40
CA ILE A 237 -0.78 -22.10 -2.79
C ILE A 237 -0.70 -21.18 -1.57
N THR A 238 0.03 -20.08 -1.66
CA THR A 238 0.31 -19.25 -0.49
C THR A 238 -0.18 -17.82 -0.68
N TYR A 239 -0.88 -17.32 0.34
CA TYR A 239 -1.26 -15.92 0.53
C TYR A 239 -0.57 -15.34 1.76
N THR A 240 -0.02 -14.14 1.68
CA THR A 240 0.60 -13.46 2.82
C THR A 240 -0.01 -12.08 3.04
N GLY A 241 -0.40 -11.77 4.29
CA GLY A 241 -0.90 -10.49 4.75
C GLY A 241 -2.40 -10.47 5.11
N PRO A 242 -2.97 -9.32 5.49
CA PRO A 242 -4.36 -9.22 5.92
C PRO A 242 -5.34 -9.45 4.77
N ILE A 243 -6.45 -10.11 5.08
CA ILE A 243 -7.64 -10.17 4.22
C ILE A 243 -8.53 -8.98 4.61
N TYR A 244 -8.93 -8.19 3.62
CA TYR A 244 -9.84 -7.08 3.84
C TYR A 244 -11.27 -7.56 3.58
N THR A 245 -11.97 -7.95 4.65
CA THR A 245 -13.36 -8.43 4.61
C THR A 245 -14.26 -7.47 3.83
N GLY A 246 -15.04 -8.01 2.90
CA GLY A 246 -15.91 -7.25 2.00
C GLY A 246 -15.22 -6.57 0.81
N LYS A 247 -13.89 -6.69 0.69
CA LYS A 247 -13.10 -6.19 -0.45
C LYS A 247 -12.38 -7.31 -1.19
N HIS A 248 -11.77 -8.24 -0.45
CA HIS A 248 -11.17 -9.44 -1.02
C HIS A 248 -12.22 -10.54 -1.09
N ASP A 249 -12.39 -11.13 -2.25
CA ASP A 249 -13.26 -12.29 -2.45
C ASP A 249 -12.44 -13.57 -2.38
N THR A 250 -12.51 -14.25 -1.23
CA THR A 250 -11.91 -15.57 -1.04
C THR A 250 -12.87 -16.70 -1.43
N ALA A 251 -14.18 -16.41 -1.52
CA ALA A 251 -15.22 -17.42 -1.73
C ALA A 251 -15.13 -18.07 -3.11
N GLU A 252 -14.88 -17.29 -4.17
CA GLU A 252 -14.72 -17.83 -5.53
C GLU A 252 -13.51 -18.76 -5.63
N PHE A 253 -12.36 -18.37 -5.04
CA PHE A 253 -11.17 -19.20 -5.02
C PHE A 253 -11.40 -20.52 -4.26
N LEU A 254 -11.96 -20.46 -3.05
CA LEU A 254 -12.22 -21.66 -2.23
C LEU A 254 -13.26 -22.57 -2.88
N SER A 255 -14.29 -21.99 -3.49
CA SER A 255 -15.31 -22.75 -4.20
C SER A 255 -14.76 -23.45 -5.46
N ALA A 256 -13.87 -22.76 -6.21
CA ALA A 256 -13.18 -23.37 -7.35
C ALA A 256 -12.28 -24.54 -6.91
N LEU A 257 -11.52 -24.34 -5.82
CA LEU A 257 -10.67 -25.41 -5.27
C LEU A 257 -11.49 -26.60 -4.77
N SER A 258 -12.63 -26.35 -4.09
CA SER A 258 -13.55 -27.41 -3.64
C SER A 258 -14.08 -28.23 -4.81
N ASP A 259 -14.47 -27.59 -5.92
CA ASP A 259 -14.91 -28.30 -7.12
C ASP A 259 -13.83 -29.21 -7.70
N LEU A 260 -12.59 -28.68 -7.81
CA LEU A 260 -11.47 -29.42 -8.36
C LEU A 260 -11.11 -30.65 -7.52
N VAL A 261 -11.18 -30.52 -6.19
CA VAL A 261 -10.93 -31.61 -5.25
C VAL A 261 -12.11 -32.62 -5.27
N THR A 262 -13.35 -32.15 -5.32
CA THR A 262 -14.53 -33.01 -5.35
C THR A 262 -14.62 -33.82 -6.66
N LYS A 263 -14.18 -33.24 -7.76
CA LYS A 263 -14.09 -33.90 -9.08
C LYS A 263 -12.83 -34.74 -9.27
N GLU A 264 -12.01 -34.88 -8.24
CA GLU A 264 -10.74 -35.61 -8.25
C GLU A 264 -9.75 -35.12 -9.33
N ILE A 265 -9.88 -33.85 -9.79
CA ILE A 265 -8.93 -33.22 -10.71
C ILE A 265 -7.66 -32.85 -9.94
N ILE A 266 -7.81 -32.40 -8.69
CA ILE A 266 -6.71 -32.16 -7.74
C ILE A 266 -6.82 -33.19 -6.61
N ASP A 267 -5.77 -34.00 -6.42
CA ASP A 267 -5.71 -34.92 -5.29
C ASP A 267 -5.57 -34.11 -3.99
N ARG A 268 -6.47 -34.36 -3.05
CA ARG A 268 -6.51 -33.75 -1.73
C ARG A 268 -5.21 -33.88 -0.94
N LYS A 269 -4.47 -34.97 -1.15
CA LYS A 269 -3.20 -35.25 -0.46
C LYS A 269 -2.05 -34.41 -0.98
N ASP A 270 -2.11 -34.00 -2.24
CA ASP A 270 -1.06 -33.28 -2.93
C ASP A 270 -1.11 -31.77 -2.73
N VAL A 271 -2.28 -31.21 -2.38
CA VAL A 271 -2.48 -29.77 -2.30
C VAL A 271 -2.45 -29.26 -0.86
N GLU A 272 -1.95 -28.04 -0.70
CA GLU A 272 -2.06 -27.26 0.55
C GLU A 272 -2.24 -25.78 0.22
N VAL A 273 -3.11 -25.11 0.95
CA VAL A 273 -3.32 -23.65 0.85
C VAL A 273 -2.96 -23.00 2.18
N ARG A 274 -2.05 -22.03 2.13
CA ARG A 274 -1.44 -21.42 3.31
C ARG A 274 -1.76 -19.93 3.36
N PHE A 275 -2.51 -19.51 4.38
CA PHE A 275 -2.77 -18.10 4.67
C PHE A 275 -1.91 -17.64 5.85
N TYR A 276 -1.02 -16.67 5.61
CA TYR A 276 -0.20 -16.02 6.63
C TYR A 276 -0.66 -14.58 6.80
N GLY A 277 -1.24 -14.26 7.95
CA GLY A 277 -1.79 -12.94 8.26
C GLY A 277 -2.67 -12.99 9.50
N PRO A 278 -3.33 -11.89 9.88
CA PRO A 278 -4.35 -11.93 10.91
C PRO A 278 -5.40 -12.98 10.61
N GLN A 279 -5.85 -13.68 11.62
CA GLN A 279 -6.94 -14.65 11.48
C GLN A 279 -8.23 -13.93 11.05
N ASP A 280 -8.95 -14.51 10.11
CA ASP A 280 -10.21 -14.00 9.57
C ASP A 280 -11.32 -15.03 9.76
N GLU A 281 -12.36 -14.66 10.53
CA GLU A 281 -13.48 -15.57 10.86
C GLU A 281 -14.32 -15.91 9.63
N LEU A 282 -14.49 -14.97 8.69
CA LEU A 282 -15.24 -15.19 7.46
C LEU A 282 -14.51 -16.21 6.56
N LEU A 283 -13.20 -16.07 6.45
CA LEU A 283 -12.38 -17.07 5.74
C LEU A 283 -12.53 -18.45 6.39
N GLN A 284 -12.51 -18.54 7.73
CA GLN A 284 -12.67 -19.81 8.42
C GLN A 284 -14.04 -20.47 8.12
N GLN A 285 -15.11 -19.68 8.18
CA GLN A 285 -16.45 -20.15 7.81
C GLN A 285 -16.54 -20.63 6.36
N GLN A 286 -15.86 -19.93 5.44
CA GLN A 286 -15.80 -20.33 4.02
C GLN A 286 -15.02 -21.65 3.83
N ILE A 287 -13.89 -21.83 4.55
CA ILE A 287 -13.11 -23.08 4.52
C ILE A 287 -13.99 -24.27 4.96
N GLU A 288 -14.71 -24.13 6.07
CA GLU A 288 -15.59 -25.16 6.61
C GLU A 288 -16.75 -25.48 5.65
N ARG A 289 -17.42 -24.45 5.12
CA ARG A 289 -18.52 -24.60 4.17
C ARG A 289 -18.10 -25.36 2.90
N ASN A 290 -16.88 -25.11 2.42
CA ASN A 290 -16.31 -25.76 1.24
C ASN A 290 -15.63 -27.13 1.57
N LYS A 291 -15.67 -27.59 2.83
CA LYS A 291 -15.06 -28.85 3.28
C LYS A 291 -13.56 -28.96 2.96
N LEU A 292 -12.82 -27.86 3.20
CA LEU A 292 -11.38 -27.73 2.89
C LEU A 292 -10.50 -27.62 4.13
N THR A 293 -10.99 -28.01 5.29
CA THR A 293 -10.31 -27.83 6.60
C THR A 293 -8.97 -28.58 6.74
N ASP A 294 -8.77 -29.62 5.96
CA ASP A 294 -7.54 -30.42 5.89
C ASP A 294 -6.55 -29.94 4.83
N ILE A 295 -6.97 -29.04 3.93
CA ILE A 295 -6.16 -28.48 2.84
C ILE A 295 -5.76 -27.04 3.12
N VAL A 296 -6.67 -26.24 3.69
CA VAL A 296 -6.52 -24.80 3.87
C VAL A 296 -6.27 -24.48 5.33
N THR A 297 -5.13 -23.79 5.60
CA THR A 297 -4.73 -23.43 6.97
C THR A 297 -4.45 -21.94 7.09
N GLN A 298 -4.98 -21.32 8.14
CA GLN A 298 -4.63 -19.98 8.59
C GLN A 298 -3.52 -20.06 9.65
N TYR A 299 -2.28 -19.70 9.28
CA TYR A 299 -1.11 -19.81 10.16
C TYR A 299 -0.93 -18.63 11.14
N GLY A 300 -1.71 -17.56 10.99
CA GLY A 300 -1.52 -16.35 11.79
C GLY A 300 -0.39 -15.45 11.28
N LEU A 301 -0.07 -14.44 12.10
CA LEU A 301 0.98 -13.47 11.79
C LEU A 301 2.37 -14.12 11.91
N ILE A 302 3.23 -13.84 10.95
CA ILE A 302 4.63 -14.25 10.94
C ILE A 302 5.54 -13.03 10.69
N PRO A 303 6.81 -13.07 11.11
CA PRO A 303 7.79 -12.04 10.79
C PRO A 303 7.95 -11.82 9.28
N ARG A 304 8.28 -10.60 8.88
CA ARG A 304 8.39 -10.23 7.45
C ARG A 304 9.38 -11.09 6.67
N GLU A 305 10.54 -11.39 7.24
CA GLU A 305 11.53 -12.28 6.61
C GLU A 305 10.99 -13.69 6.39
N SER A 306 10.26 -14.22 7.39
CA SER A 306 9.60 -15.52 7.27
C SER A 306 8.55 -15.50 6.18
N SER A 307 7.81 -14.37 6.02
CA SER A 307 6.85 -14.19 4.94
C SER A 307 7.50 -14.33 3.56
N PHE A 308 8.64 -13.66 3.32
CA PHE A 308 9.38 -13.80 2.07
C PHE A 308 9.89 -15.23 1.82
N LYS A 309 10.34 -15.92 2.88
CA LYS A 309 10.71 -17.33 2.77
C LYS A 309 9.52 -18.17 2.35
N LYS A 310 8.35 -17.99 2.98
CA LYS A 310 7.11 -18.71 2.67
C LYS A 310 6.61 -18.44 1.24
N GLN A 311 6.80 -17.21 0.74
CA GLN A 311 6.49 -16.88 -0.64
C GLN A 311 7.41 -17.64 -1.61
N ARG A 312 8.72 -17.63 -1.39
CA ARG A 312 9.71 -18.25 -2.29
C ARG A 312 9.66 -19.77 -2.34
N GLU A 313 9.33 -20.43 -1.23
CA GLU A 313 9.19 -21.91 -1.19
C GLU A 313 7.88 -22.42 -1.80
N SER A 314 6.93 -21.53 -2.13
CA SER A 314 5.61 -21.90 -2.64
C SER A 314 5.65 -22.30 -4.10
N GLN A 315 4.77 -23.23 -4.48
CA GLN A 315 4.54 -23.54 -5.88
C GLN A 315 3.81 -22.40 -6.59
N LEU A 316 2.80 -21.82 -5.95
CA LEU A 316 1.95 -20.76 -6.48
C LEU A 316 1.69 -19.70 -5.41
N LEU A 317 1.66 -18.42 -5.78
CA LEU A 317 1.25 -17.32 -4.92
C LEU A 317 -0.16 -16.88 -5.27
N LEU A 318 -1.03 -16.72 -4.29
CA LEU A 318 -2.39 -16.21 -4.46
C LEU A 318 -2.39 -14.70 -4.18
N LEU A 319 -2.81 -13.90 -5.16
CA LEU A 319 -3.01 -12.46 -5.01
C LEU A 319 -4.50 -12.15 -5.07
N LEU A 320 -5.08 -11.86 -3.91
CA LEU A 320 -6.47 -11.41 -3.82
C LEU A 320 -6.55 -9.93 -4.21
N TYR A 321 -7.29 -9.62 -5.27
CA TYR A 321 -7.51 -8.26 -5.73
C TYR A 321 -8.92 -7.79 -5.36
N TRP A 322 -9.13 -6.48 -5.27
CA TRP A 322 -10.43 -5.95 -4.86
C TRP A 322 -11.47 -6.13 -5.96
N ASN A 323 -12.60 -6.69 -5.59
CA ASN A 323 -13.72 -6.91 -6.48
C ASN A 323 -14.67 -5.70 -6.53
N ASP A 324 -14.10 -4.51 -6.81
CA ASP A 324 -14.83 -3.25 -6.88
C ASP A 324 -14.49 -2.54 -8.19
N PRO A 325 -15.47 -2.36 -9.11
CA PRO A 325 -15.25 -1.74 -10.42
C PRO A 325 -14.89 -0.26 -10.35
N GLU A 326 -15.14 0.42 -9.23
CA GLU A 326 -14.76 1.81 -9.01
C GLU A 326 -13.30 1.97 -8.58
N VAL A 327 -12.68 0.90 -8.06
CA VAL A 327 -11.28 0.91 -7.62
C VAL A 327 -10.37 0.58 -8.79
N LYS A 328 -9.98 1.61 -9.54
CA LYS A 328 -9.04 1.49 -10.66
C LYS A 328 -7.68 2.10 -10.30
N GLY A 329 -6.62 1.52 -10.86
CA GLY A 329 -5.28 2.07 -10.68
C GLY A 329 -4.59 1.76 -9.36
N TRP A 330 -5.19 0.96 -8.51
CA TRP A 330 -4.59 0.54 -7.25
C TRP A 330 -3.67 -0.66 -7.44
N TYR A 331 -2.43 -0.54 -6.97
CA TYR A 331 -1.50 -1.66 -6.90
C TYR A 331 -1.41 -2.19 -5.47
N PRO A 332 -1.76 -3.45 -5.21
CA PRO A 332 -1.48 -4.07 -3.91
C PRO A 332 0.03 -4.20 -3.71
N LEU A 333 0.55 -3.73 -2.57
CA LEU A 333 1.98 -3.81 -2.25
C LEU A 333 2.54 -5.24 -2.33
N LYS A 334 1.75 -6.22 -1.93
CA LYS A 334 2.08 -7.64 -2.04
C LYS A 334 2.40 -8.08 -3.47
N GLY A 335 1.74 -7.49 -4.47
CA GLY A 335 2.01 -7.80 -5.86
C GLY A 335 3.48 -7.62 -6.21
N PHE A 336 4.10 -6.54 -5.72
CA PHE A 336 5.54 -6.29 -5.94
C PHE A 336 6.43 -7.25 -5.14
N GLU A 337 6.07 -7.59 -3.90
CA GLU A 337 6.79 -8.58 -3.10
C GLU A 337 6.72 -9.98 -3.76
N TYR A 338 5.56 -10.33 -4.32
CA TYR A 338 5.36 -11.59 -5.05
C TYR A 338 6.19 -11.65 -6.34
N LEU A 339 6.29 -10.54 -7.06
CA LEU A 339 7.18 -10.42 -8.22
C LEU A 339 8.64 -10.70 -7.82
N ALA A 340 9.11 -10.13 -6.69
CA ALA A 340 10.46 -10.36 -6.17
C ALA A 340 10.70 -11.83 -5.76
N SER A 341 9.65 -12.56 -5.40
CA SER A 341 9.74 -13.97 -5.05
C SER A 341 9.94 -14.89 -6.26
N GLN A 342 9.75 -14.37 -7.48
CA GLN A 342 9.92 -15.10 -8.76
C GLN A 342 9.09 -16.41 -8.82
N ARG A 343 7.95 -16.42 -8.16
CA ARG A 343 7.01 -17.55 -8.22
C ARG A 343 5.80 -17.17 -9.08
N PRO A 344 5.17 -18.14 -9.75
CA PRO A 344 3.93 -17.89 -10.47
C PRO A 344 2.87 -17.30 -9.55
N ILE A 345 2.10 -16.33 -10.03
CA ILE A 345 1.08 -15.61 -9.28
C ILE A 345 -0.29 -15.89 -9.89
N LEU A 346 -1.25 -16.36 -9.08
CA LEU A 346 -2.65 -16.42 -9.45
C LEU A 346 -3.35 -15.20 -8.86
N VAL A 347 -3.83 -14.32 -9.72
CA VAL A 347 -4.63 -13.16 -9.29
C VAL A 347 -6.09 -13.50 -9.38
N THR A 348 -6.84 -13.32 -8.30
CA THR A 348 -8.30 -13.53 -8.27
C THR A 348 -9.02 -12.28 -7.82
N GLY A 349 -10.22 -12.06 -8.36
CA GLY A 349 -11.00 -10.84 -8.14
C GLY A 349 -10.70 -9.74 -9.17
N GLY A 350 -11.33 -8.57 -8.98
CA GLY A 350 -11.21 -7.45 -9.91
C GLY A 350 -12.07 -7.61 -11.16
N THR A 351 -12.15 -6.54 -11.95
CA THR A 351 -13.01 -6.46 -13.15
C THR A 351 -12.25 -6.63 -14.46
N GLY A 352 -10.92 -6.80 -14.40
CA GLY A 352 -10.04 -6.86 -15.57
C GLY A 352 -9.75 -5.51 -16.21
N GLY A 353 -8.74 -5.48 -17.09
CA GLY A 353 -8.31 -4.27 -17.81
C GLY A 353 -7.58 -3.23 -16.97
N ASP A 354 -7.24 -3.56 -15.74
CA ASP A 354 -6.59 -2.64 -14.79
C ASP A 354 -5.05 -2.74 -14.78
N VAL A 355 -4.45 -2.04 -13.84
CA VAL A 355 -2.99 -1.95 -13.70
C VAL A 355 -2.36 -3.28 -13.25
N VAL A 356 -3.09 -4.13 -12.51
CA VAL A 356 -2.58 -5.41 -12.01
C VAL A 356 -2.55 -6.44 -13.13
N GLU A 357 -3.59 -6.51 -13.96
CA GLU A 357 -3.59 -7.38 -15.14
C GLU A 357 -2.46 -7.01 -16.10
N LYS A 358 -2.28 -5.70 -16.36
CA LYS A 358 -1.15 -5.22 -17.18
C LYS A 358 0.21 -5.58 -16.59
N LEU A 359 0.35 -5.46 -15.25
CA LEU A 359 1.58 -5.84 -14.55
C LEU A 359 1.89 -7.32 -14.71
N MET A 360 0.90 -8.21 -14.56
CA MET A 360 1.08 -9.65 -14.73
C MET A 360 1.46 -10.00 -16.18
N HIS A 361 0.85 -9.36 -17.17
CA HIS A 361 1.20 -9.55 -18.59
C HIS A 361 2.61 -9.05 -18.89
N GLN A 362 2.97 -7.86 -18.44
CA GLN A 362 4.28 -7.24 -18.67
C GLN A 362 5.41 -8.10 -18.09
N THR A 363 5.24 -8.58 -16.87
CA THR A 363 6.26 -9.36 -16.16
C THR A 363 6.20 -10.85 -16.47
N LYS A 364 5.15 -11.32 -17.14
CA LYS A 364 4.84 -12.74 -17.38
C LYS A 364 4.86 -13.57 -16.08
N ALA A 365 4.63 -12.92 -14.93
CA ALA A 365 4.74 -13.55 -13.62
C ALA A 365 3.43 -14.15 -13.13
N GLY A 366 2.28 -13.81 -13.75
CA GLY A 366 1.00 -14.22 -13.19
C GLY A 366 -0.10 -14.42 -14.20
N LEU A 367 -1.13 -15.10 -13.73
CA LEU A 367 -2.38 -15.37 -14.41
C LEU A 367 -3.50 -14.61 -13.71
N TYR A 368 -4.25 -13.81 -14.47
CA TYR A 368 -5.37 -13.05 -13.95
C TYR A 368 -6.68 -13.79 -14.21
N CYS A 369 -7.43 -14.10 -13.17
CA CYS A 369 -8.70 -14.81 -13.21
C CYS A 369 -9.83 -13.92 -12.72
N ARG A 370 -10.81 -13.64 -13.58
CA ARG A 370 -11.94 -12.72 -13.32
C ARG A 370 -13.12 -13.40 -12.64
N ASN A 371 -13.19 -14.73 -12.74
CA ASN A 371 -14.31 -15.52 -12.25
C ASN A 371 -13.88 -16.94 -11.90
N ARG A 372 -14.80 -17.67 -11.25
CA ARG A 372 -14.59 -19.05 -10.80
C ARG A 372 -14.17 -20.01 -11.93
N MET A 373 -14.74 -19.87 -13.12
CA MET A 373 -14.42 -20.78 -14.24
C MET A 373 -12.97 -20.60 -14.70
N GLU A 374 -12.49 -19.36 -14.79
CA GLU A 374 -11.10 -19.07 -15.12
C GLU A 374 -10.15 -19.59 -14.02
N ILE A 375 -10.55 -19.49 -12.73
CA ILE A 375 -9.79 -20.07 -11.62
C ILE A 375 -9.67 -21.58 -11.74
N ILE A 376 -10.79 -22.28 -12.02
CA ILE A 376 -10.83 -23.74 -12.21
C ILE A 376 -9.89 -24.17 -13.35
N ASP A 377 -9.99 -23.51 -14.49
CA ASP A 377 -9.17 -23.82 -15.66
C ASP A 377 -7.67 -23.65 -15.37
N ARG A 378 -7.29 -22.51 -14.79
CA ARG A 378 -5.89 -22.20 -14.50
C ARG A 378 -5.31 -23.09 -13.41
N LEU A 379 -6.05 -23.34 -12.32
CA LEU A 379 -5.59 -24.27 -11.27
C LEU A 379 -5.41 -25.69 -11.78
N SER A 380 -6.33 -26.17 -12.63
CA SER A 380 -6.21 -27.50 -13.26
C SER A 380 -4.95 -27.60 -14.11
N GLN A 381 -4.68 -26.62 -14.96
CA GLN A 381 -3.47 -26.58 -15.80
C GLN A 381 -2.18 -26.57 -14.95
N LEU A 382 -2.12 -25.72 -13.93
CA LEU A 382 -0.95 -25.60 -13.05
C LEU A 382 -0.73 -26.85 -12.21
N TYR A 383 -1.81 -27.50 -11.77
CA TYR A 383 -1.71 -28.76 -11.03
C TYR A 383 -1.22 -29.92 -11.92
N LEU A 384 -1.71 -30.03 -13.15
CA LEU A 384 -1.21 -31.02 -14.11
C LEU A 384 0.28 -30.83 -14.36
N GLU A 385 0.73 -29.60 -14.57
CA GLU A 385 2.14 -29.30 -14.73
C GLU A 385 2.97 -29.71 -13.49
N TYR A 386 2.46 -29.39 -12.29
CA TYR A 386 3.08 -29.82 -11.04
C TYR A 386 3.17 -31.36 -10.95
N LYS A 387 2.14 -32.09 -11.35
CA LYS A 387 2.16 -33.57 -11.34
C LYS A 387 3.19 -34.15 -12.30
N GLU A 388 3.37 -33.53 -13.46
CA GLU A 388 4.35 -33.99 -14.46
C GLU A 388 5.79 -33.68 -14.05
N LYS A 389 6.05 -32.47 -13.51
CA LYS A 389 7.40 -31.94 -13.31
C LYS A 389 7.83 -31.83 -11.85
N GLY A 390 6.94 -32.12 -10.90
CA GLY A 390 7.15 -31.88 -9.46
C GLY A 390 7.18 -30.39 -9.07
N ARG A 391 6.97 -29.50 -10.03
CA ARG A 391 6.98 -28.03 -9.82
C ARG A 391 6.23 -27.30 -10.92
N ILE A 392 5.77 -26.09 -10.63
CA ILE A 392 5.29 -25.18 -11.65
C ILE A 392 6.50 -24.46 -12.28
N ASP A 393 6.54 -24.41 -13.61
CA ASP A 393 7.59 -23.72 -14.36
C ASP A 393 7.48 -22.19 -14.20
N ASN A 394 8.58 -21.58 -13.85
CA ASN A 394 8.72 -20.13 -13.74
C ASN A 394 9.73 -19.54 -14.76
N SER A 395 10.16 -20.32 -15.73
CA SER A 395 11.18 -19.91 -16.71
C SER A 395 10.70 -18.78 -17.64
N LYS A 396 9.41 -18.61 -17.79
CA LYS A 396 8.81 -17.55 -18.62
C LYS A 396 8.75 -16.18 -17.91
N ILE A 397 8.98 -16.14 -16.60
CA ILE A 397 8.95 -14.90 -15.82
C ILE A 397 10.05 -13.96 -16.31
N ASP A 398 9.69 -12.74 -16.67
CA ASP A 398 10.62 -11.75 -17.18
C ASP A 398 11.26 -10.95 -16.03
N ILE A 399 12.43 -11.41 -15.59
CA ILE A 399 13.17 -10.78 -14.49
C ILE A 399 13.59 -9.35 -14.81
N ASN A 400 13.87 -9.02 -16.08
CA ASN A 400 14.24 -7.67 -16.47
C ASN A 400 13.04 -6.71 -16.32
N GLU A 401 11.84 -7.16 -16.68
CA GLU A 401 10.63 -6.39 -16.48
C GLU A 401 10.31 -6.25 -14.98
N ILE A 402 10.44 -7.32 -14.19
CA ILE A 402 10.27 -7.27 -12.73
C ILE A 402 11.22 -6.26 -12.10
N ASN A 403 12.49 -6.26 -12.51
CA ASN A 403 13.52 -5.39 -11.94
C ASN A 403 13.23 -3.90 -12.12
N LYS A 404 12.37 -3.51 -13.08
CA LYS A 404 11.92 -2.13 -13.24
C LYS A 404 11.09 -1.60 -12.05
N PHE A 405 10.53 -2.50 -11.24
CA PHE A 405 9.67 -2.20 -10.10
C PHE A 405 10.38 -2.27 -8.74
N ASN A 406 11.70 -2.18 -8.69
CA ASN A 406 12.42 -2.09 -7.41
C ASN A 406 12.53 -0.64 -6.90
N TYR A 407 12.74 -0.47 -5.60
CA TYR A 407 12.83 0.83 -4.96
C TYR A 407 14.07 1.64 -5.37
N LYS A 408 15.15 1.01 -5.83
CA LYS A 408 16.31 1.71 -6.39
C LYS A 408 15.94 2.46 -7.68
N ASN A 409 15.19 1.81 -8.57
CA ASN A 409 14.67 2.45 -9.78
C ASN A 409 13.63 3.54 -9.46
N ALA A 410 12.81 3.36 -8.43
CA ALA A 410 11.91 4.41 -7.95
C ALA A 410 12.70 5.62 -7.44
N ALA A 411 13.77 5.41 -6.65
CA ALA A 411 14.67 6.47 -6.19
C ALA A 411 15.31 7.23 -7.36
N ASN A 412 15.80 6.52 -8.38
CA ASN A 412 16.34 7.15 -9.58
C ASN A 412 15.32 8.05 -10.27
N LYS A 413 14.08 7.59 -10.44
CA LYS A 413 13.01 8.41 -11.05
C LYS A 413 12.73 9.68 -10.24
N PHE A 414 12.69 9.60 -8.90
CA PHE A 414 12.55 10.78 -8.04
C PHE A 414 13.73 11.75 -8.23
N THR A 415 14.97 11.24 -8.24
CA THR A 415 16.17 12.08 -8.37
C THR A 415 16.31 12.73 -9.73
N VAL A 416 15.81 12.10 -10.80
CA VAL A 416 15.70 12.73 -12.13
C VAL A 416 14.76 13.95 -12.05
N ILE A 417 13.57 13.79 -11.47
CA ILE A 417 12.63 14.91 -11.30
C ILE A 417 13.25 16.02 -10.44
N LEU A 418 13.87 15.67 -9.31
CA LEU A 418 14.55 16.64 -8.42
C LEU A 418 15.63 17.43 -9.14
N ASN A 419 16.46 16.76 -9.93
CA ASN A 419 17.52 17.41 -10.71
C ASN A 419 16.97 18.38 -11.76
N ASP A 420 15.87 18.01 -12.44
CA ASP A 420 15.20 18.87 -13.42
C ASP A 420 14.56 20.11 -12.78
N LEU A 421 13.98 19.96 -11.58
CA LEU A 421 13.38 21.08 -10.84
C LEU A 421 14.44 22.10 -10.39
N ILE A 422 15.60 21.64 -9.91
CA ILE A 422 16.68 22.54 -9.52
C ILE A 422 17.21 23.30 -10.74
N LYS A 423 17.45 22.60 -11.88
CA LYS A 423 17.92 23.26 -13.11
C LYS A 423 16.97 24.34 -13.63
N LYS A 424 15.67 24.19 -13.41
CA LYS A 424 14.66 25.18 -13.85
C LYS A 424 14.61 26.41 -12.95
N ARG A 425 15.11 26.34 -11.71
CA ARG A 425 15.10 27.45 -10.74
C ARG A 425 16.44 28.16 -10.60
N GLY A 426 17.56 27.53 -11.01
CA GLY A 426 18.88 28.14 -11.08
C GLY A 426 19.13 28.71 -12.47
#